data_4679c5e89abafeb62a8107546f491846
#
_entry.id   4679c5e89abafeb62a8107546f491846
#
_cell.length_a   1.000
_cell.length_b   1.000
_cell.length_c   1.000
_cell.angle_alpha   90.00
_cell.angle_beta   90.00
_cell.angle_gamma   90.00
#
_symmetry.space_group_name_H-M   'P 1'
#
loop_
_entity.id
_entity.type
_entity.pdbx_description
1 polymer ?
#
loop_
_entity_poly.entity_id
_entity_poly.type
_entity_poly.pdbx_seq_one_letter_code
_entity_poly.pdbx_strand_id
1 'polypeptide(L)'
;MIIKGNGGEGKSQIGTVLSRIFGCNAKDGSVGKVSENRFARADLEHIHLMIDDDMRMEALKQTNYVKSLVTAQGRMDLEKKGRQSYQGWMYARLLAFSNGDLQSLYDRSDGFYRRQLILTTREKPPNRVDDPDLAEKMCRELEGIFLWAFEGLRRLIANSFRFSESERARANRDIVKQDANNALLFMESEGYIRLTENGRISAKELYKIYSIWCEENNFSPLKQRSFSDFLIGNQKKYGIEHNNNQTNAAGRRVWGFSGIEPLLKLPMQTCDGWQKDYSPNNPFA
;
A
#
# COMPACT_ATOMS: atom_id res chain seq x y z
N MET A 1 12.97 1.58 1.44
CA MET A 1 12.77 3.01 1.16
C MET A 1 12.17 3.17 -0.23
N ILE A 2 11.24 4.09 -0.39
CA ILE A 2 10.62 4.43 -1.67
C ILE A 2 10.89 5.90 -1.95
N ILE A 3 11.37 6.23 -3.14
CA ILE A 3 11.54 7.61 -3.60
C ILE A 3 10.55 7.85 -4.75
N LYS A 4 9.56 8.69 -4.48
CA LYS A 4 8.51 9.05 -5.42
C LYS A 4 8.82 10.36 -6.15
N GLY A 5 8.51 10.43 -7.43
CA GLY A 5 8.55 11.64 -8.24
C GLY A 5 7.67 11.52 -9.48
N ASN A 6 7.62 12.59 -10.26
CA ASN A 6 6.78 12.68 -11.47
C ASN A 6 7.54 12.34 -12.76
N GLY A 7 8.83 12.02 -12.66
CA GLY A 7 9.73 11.76 -13.79
C GLY A 7 10.69 12.94 -14.05
N GLY A 8 11.92 12.61 -14.45
CA GLY A 8 12.93 13.62 -14.79
C GLY A 8 13.61 14.34 -13.62
N GLU A 9 13.35 13.94 -12.35
CA GLU A 9 13.96 14.59 -11.18
C GLU A 9 15.35 14.02 -10.81
N GLY A 10 15.81 13.00 -11.53
CA GLY A 10 17.13 12.40 -11.30
C GLY A 10 17.15 11.26 -10.28
N LYS A 11 16.03 10.62 -10.00
CA LYS A 11 15.94 9.47 -9.05
C LYS A 11 16.88 8.34 -9.42
N SER A 12 16.91 7.91 -10.69
CA SER A 12 17.75 6.83 -11.18
C SER A 12 19.26 7.14 -11.05
N GLN A 13 19.65 8.42 -11.05
CA GLN A 13 21.03 8.84 -10.82
C GLN A 13 21.48 8.48 -9.39
N ILE A 14 20.58 8.60 -8.41
CA ILE A 14 20.83 8.16 -7.03
C ILE A 14 21.07 6.64 -7.01
N GLY A 15 20.26 5.88 -7.74
CA GLY A 15 20.44 4.43 -7.90
C GLY A 15 21.82 4.07 -8.46
N THR A 16 22.25 4.74 -9.50
CA THR A 16 23.56 4.56 -10.13
C THR A 16 24.71 4.80 -9.14
N VAL A 17 24.66 5.90 -8.40
CA VAL A 17 25.68 6.24 -7.38
C VAL A 17 25.72 5.17 -6.29
N LEU A 18 24.58 4.78 -5.75
CA LEU A 18 24.49 3.76 -4.71
C LEU A 18 24.99 2.39 -5.22
N SER A 19 24.66 2.00 -6.45
CA SER A 19 25.20 0.79 -7.07
C SER A 19 26.73 0.82 -7.16
N ARG A 20 27.32 1.97 -7.44
CA ARG A 20 28.78 2.13 -7.46
C ARG A 20 29.40 2.03 -6.06
N ILE A 21 28.76 2.59 -5.03
CA ILE A 21 29.23 2.51 -3.63
C ILE A 21 29.18 1.06 -3.12
N PHE A 22 28.09 0.35 -3.38
CA PHE A 22 27.90 -1.02 -2.89
C PHE A 22 28.58 -2.08 -3.78
N GLY A 23 28.94 -1.75 -5.03
CA GLY A 23 29.58 -2.65 -5.96
C GLY A 23 28.86 -3.98 -6.12
N CYS A 24 29.54 -5.10 -5.95
CA CYS A 24 28.95 -6.44 -6.07
C CYS A 24 27.88 -6.77 -5.01
N ASN A 25 27.74 -5.96 -3.97
CA ASN A 25 26.70 -6.10 -2.95
C ASN A 25 25.43 -5.31 -3.28
N ALA A 26 25.39 -4.61 -4.43
CA ALA A 26 24.16 -4.03 -4.99
C ALA A 26 23.63 -4.94 -6.11
N LYS A 27 22.31 -4.96 -6.26
CA LYS A 27 21.63 -5.70 -7.30
C LYS A 27 20.41 -4.95 -7.80
N ASP A 28 20.26 -4.84 -9.11
CA ASP A 28 19.02 -4.39 -9.71
C ASP A 28 17.99 -5.52 -9.67
N GLY A 29 16.74 -5.18 -9.33
CA GLY A 29 15.69 -6.16 -9.18
C GLY A 29 14.31 -5.55 -9.13
N SER A 30 13.29 -6.37 -8.95
CA SER A 30 11.92 -5.91 -8.78
C SER A 30 11.36 -6.38 -7.45
N VAL A 31 10.84 -5.45 -6.66
CA VAL A 31 10.16 -5.75 -5.39
C VAL A 31 8.95 -6.66 -5.63
N GLY A 32 8.25 -6.48 -6.75
CA GLY A 32 7.15 -7.37 -7.16
C GLY A 32 7.62 -8.81 -7.36
N LYS A 33 8.73 -9.02 -8.09
CA LYS A 33 9.29 -10.37 -8.28
C LYS A 33 9.73 -11.01 -6.96
N VAL A 34 10.33 -10.25 -6.06
CA VAL A 34 10.74 -10.74 -4.74
C VAL A 34 9.54 -11.12 -3.88
N SER A 35 8.42 -10.40 -4.00
CA SER A 35 7.20 -10.73 -3.28
C SER A 35 6.55 -12.03 -3.76
N GLU A 36 6.58 -12.31 -5.06
CA GLU A 36 5.85 -13.42 -5.67
C GLU A 36 6.73 -14.67 -5.89
N ASN A 37 8.02 -14.50 -6.18
CA ASN A 37 8.90 -15.57 -6.60
C ASN A 37 9.93 -15.94 -5.53
N ARG A 38 9.82 -17.18 -5.02
CA ARG A 38 10.74 -17.73 -4.01
C ARG A 38 12.20 -17.78 -4.48
N PHE A 39 12.45 -18.00 -5.76
CA PHE A 39 13.82 -18.03 -6.31
C PHE A 39 14.43 -16.63 -6.35
N ALA A 40 13.66 -15.61 -6.67
CA ALA A 40 14.14 -14.24 -6.68
C ALA A 40 14.58 -13.77 -5.28
N ARG A 41 14.02 -14.34 -4.21
CA ARG A 41 14.47 -14.09 -2.82
C ARG A 41 15.86 -14.66 -2.57
N ALA A 42 16.14 -15.88 -3.06
CA ALA A 42 17.45 -16.52 -2.90
C ALA A 42 18.58 -15.76 -3.63
N ASP A 43 18.22 -15.01 -4.67
CA ASP A 43 19.16 -14.15 -5.39
C ASP A 43 19.62 -12.92 -4.59
N LEU A 44 18.96 -12.64 -3.45
CA LEU A 44 19.32 -11.55 -2.55
C LEU A 44 20.25 -12.00 -1.40
N GLU A 45 20.62 -13.28 -1.37
CA GLU A 45 21.64 -13.77 -0.47
C GLU A 45 22.96 -13.05 -0.74
N HIS A 46 23.59 -12.52 0.31
CA HIS A 46 24.83 -11.70 0.25
C HIS A 46 24.68 -10.32 -0.41
N ILE A 47 23.46 -9.92 -0.80
CA ILE A 47 23.18 -8.57 -1.30
C ILE A 47 22.85 -7.66 -0.13
N HIS A 48 23.40 -6.45 -0.12
CA HIS A 48 23.08 -5.44 0.87
C HIS A 48 22.03 -4.45 0.40
N LEU A 49 22.00 -4.16 -0.91
CA LEU A 49 21.06 -3.22 -1.51
C LEU A 49 20.44 -3.80 -2.78
N MET A 50 19.12 -3.91 -2.81
CA MET A 50 18.37 -4.16 -4.04
C MET A 50 17.68 -2.87 -4.49
N ILE A 51 17.86 -2.51 -5.76
CA ILE A 51 17.27 -1.31 -6.37
C ILE A 51 16.21 -1.74 -7.39
N ASP A 52 15.00 -1.19 -7.23
CA ASP A 52 13.90 -1.30 -8.18
C ASP A 52 13.69 0.07 -8.82
N ASP A 53 14.18 0.26 -10.04
CA ASP A 53 14.20 1.58 -10.68
C ASP A 53 12.83 2.05 -11.22
N ASP A 54 11.90 1.14 -11.41
CA ASP A 54 10.52 1.46 -11.87
C ASP A 54 9.48 0.62 -11.13
N MET A 55 9.43 0.80 -9.82
CA MET A 55 8.47 0.08 -8.99
C MET A 55 7.05 0.52 -9.27
N ARG A 56 6.23 -0.42 -9.72
CA ARG A 56 4.78 -0.24 -9.82
C ARG A 56 4.13 -0.51 -8.47
N MET A 57 3.50 0.49 -7.89
CA MET A 57 2.86 0.37 -6.57
C MET A 57 1.70 -0.64 -6.54
N GLU A 58 1.07 -0.91 -7.68
CA GLU A 58 -0.01 -1.91 -7.84
C GLU A 58 0.47 -3.37 -7.72
N ALA A 59 1.78 -3.61 -7.71
CA ALA A 59 2.35 -4.93 -7.95
C ALA A 59 2.49 -5.82 -6.71
N LEU A 60 2.31 -5.32 -5.49
CA LEU A 60 2.57 -6.12 -4.29
C LEU A 60 1.33 -6.86 -3.79
N LYS A 61 0.99 -7.96 -4.44
CA LYS A 61 -0.11 -8.85 -4.01
C LYS A 61 0.18 -9.57 -2.68
N GLN A 62 1.46 -9.83 -2.38
CA GLN A 62 1.90 -10.54 -1.19
C GLN A 62 3.03 -9.78 -0.47
N THR A 63 2.68 -9.03 0.55
CA THR A 63 3.64 -8.20 1.29
C THR A 63 4.40 -8.94 2.40
N ASN A 64 3.94 -10.14 2.77
CA ASN A 64 4.51 -10.92 3.87
C ASN A 64 6.01 -11.19 3.70
N TYR A 65 6.43 -11.55 2.49
CA TYR A 65 7.84 -11.82 2.20
C TYR A 65 8.69 -10.55 2.21
N VAL A 66 8.15 -9.45 1.68
CA VAL A 66 8.82 -8.14 1.75
C VAL A 66 8.97 -7.70 3.20
N LYS A 67 7.92 -7.84 4.02
CA LYS A 67 7.99 -7.56 5.46
C LYS A 67 9.07 -8.40 6.16
N SER A 68 9.10 -9.68 5.90
CA SER A 68 10.10 -10.59 6.49
C SER A 68 11.52 -10.22 6.05
N LEU A 69 11.72 -9.92 4.77
CA LEU A 69 13.02 -9.57 4.23
C LEU A 69 13.56 -8.27 4.82
N VAL A 70 12.76 -7.19 4.86
CA VAL A 70 13.24 -5.89 5.38
C VAL A 70 13.45 -5.87 6.88
N THR A 71 12.91 -6.85 7.62
CA THR A 71 13.10 -7.02 9.06
C THR A 71 13.98 -8.22 9.42
N ALA A 72 14.55 -8.90 8.43
CA ALA A 72 15.42 -10.03 8.68
C ALA A 72 16.64 -9.60 9.51
N GLN A 73 16.83 -10.29 10.63
CA GLN A 73 17.99 -10.13 11.53
C GLN A 73 18.88 -11.37 11.52
N GLY A 74 18.67 -12.27 10.56
CA GLY A 74 19.35 -13.55 10.56
C GLY A 74 19.03 -14.40 9.32
N ARG A 75 18.89 -15.69 9.55
CA ARG A 75 18.64 -16.65 8.49
C ARG A 75 17.19 -16.65 8.04
N MET A 76 17.00 -16.84 6.75
CA MET A 76 15.71 -17.05 6.11
C MET A 76 15.74 -18.33 5.29
N ASP A 77 14.58 -18.94 5.11
CA ASP A 77 14.43 -20.08 4.19
C ASP A 77 14.50 -19.58 2.75
N LEU A 78 15.52 -20.05 2.03
CA LEU A 78 15.82 -19.69 0.66
C LEU A 78 15.77 -20.91 -0.24
N GLU A 79 15.31 -20.74 -1.46
CA GLU A 79 15.23 -21.83 -2.43
C GLU A 79 15.83 -21.41 -3.77
N LYS A 80 16.81 -22.18 -4.25
CA LYS A 80 17.40 -22.04 -5.59
C LYS A 80 16.80 -23.07 -6.53
N LYS A 81 16.58 -22.71 -7.78
CA LYS A 81 16.03 -23.61 -8.80
C LYS A 81 16.83 -24.90 -8.88
N GLY A 82 16.17 -26.05 -8.75
CA GLY A 82 16.80 -27.36 -8.81
C GLY A 82 17.60 -27.77 -7.55
N ARG A 83 17.47 -27.04 -6.45
CA ARG A 83 18.09 -27.37 -5.16
C ARG A 83 17.06 -27.37 -4.05
N GLN A 84 17.32 -28.15 -3.00
CA GLN A 84 16.49 -28.11 -1.80
C GLN A 84 16.59 -26.74 -1.11
N SER A 85 15.55 -26.36 -0.39
CA SER A 85 15.58 -25.14 0.44
C SER A 85 16.66 -25.24 1.50
N TYR A 86 17.23 -24.11 1.85
CA TYR A 86 18.29 -23.98 2.84
C TYR A 86 18.16 -22.69 3.63
N GLN A 87 18.82 -22.63 4.78
CA GLN A 87 18.83 -21.43 5.61
C GLN A 87 20.00 -20.52 5.22
N GLY A 88 19.67 -19.41 4.51
CA GLY A 88 20.66 -18.39 4.08
C GLY A 88 20.55 -17.12 4.92
N TRP A 89 21.64 -16.34 4.96
CA TRP A 89 21.67 -15.03 5.61
C TRP A 89 21.12 -13.95 4.70
N MET A 90 20.21 -13.14 5.25
CA MET A 90 19.55 -12.09 4.49
C MET A 90 19.78 -10.72 5.15
N TYR A 91 20.46 -9.84 4.42
CA TYR A 91 20.77 -8.47 4.86
C TYR A 91 20.22 -7.41 3.90
N ALA A 92 19.62 -7.83 2.79
CA ALA A 92 19.18 -6.93 1.73
C ALA A 92 18.22 -5.85 2.24
N ARG A 93 18.49 -4.62 1.84
CA ARG A 93 17.57 -3.49 2.00
C ARG A 93 17.03 -3.10 0.64
N LEU A 94 15.77 -2.72 0.59
CA LEU A 94 15.08 -2.43 -0.66
C LEU A 94 14.99 -0.92 -0.84
N LEU A 95 15.48 -0.45 -1.98
CA LEU A 95 15.28 0.90 -2.49
C LEU A 95 14.45 0.80 -3.75
N ALA A 96 13.37 1.57 -3.82
CA ALA A 96 12.53 1.59 -5.00
C ALA A 96 12.29 3.03 -5.46
N PHE A 97 12.32 3.24 -6.76
CA PHE A 97 11.90 4.48 -7.40
C PHE A 97 10.53 4.28 -8.02
N SER A 98 9.66 5.26 -7.91
CA SER A 98 8.31 5.22 -8.48
C SER A 98 7.94 6.53 -9.12
N ASN A 99 7.24 6.45 -10.26
CA ASN A 99 6.71 7.57 -11.01
C ASN A 99 5.18 7.49 -11.03
N GLY A 100 4.50 7.74 -9.99
CA GLY A 100 3.05 7.64 -10.00
C GLY A 100 2.45 7.89 -8.63
N ASP A 101 1.16 7.87 -8.56
CA ASP A 101 0.49 7.98 -7.29
C ASP A 101 0.76 6.73 -6.45
N LEU A 102 0.99 6.96 -5.16
CA LEU A 102 1.24 5.92 -4.19
C LEU A 102 -0.07 5.16 -3.89
N GLN A 103 -0.77 4.72 -4.95
CA GLN A 103 -2.01 3.98 -4.78
C GLN A 103 -1.74 2.63 -4.14
N SER A 104 -2.59 2.33 -3.24
CA SER A 104 -2.75 1.19 -2.37
C SER A 104 -1.98 -0.09 -2.74
N LEU A 105 -0.96 -0.35 -1.98
CA LEU A 105 -0.50 -1.71 -1.76
C LEU A 105 -1.64 -2.51 -1.09
N TYR A 106 -1.87 -3.73 -1.53
CA TYR A 106 -2.94 -4.59 -1.00
C TYR A 106 -2.83 -4.92 0.50
N ASP A 107 -1.69 -4.64 1.13
CA ASP A 107 -1.49 -4.84 2.56
C ASP A 107 -1.87 -3.59 3.35
N ARG A 108 -2.92 -3.70 4.10
CA ARG A 108 -3.50 -2.65 4.95
C ARG A 108 -3.02 -2.74 6.40
N SER A 109 -2.05 -3.58 6.70
CA SER A 109 -1.55 -3.71 8.06
C SER A 109 -0.60 -2.56 8.42
N ASP A 110 -0.75 -1.99 9.62
CA ASP A 110 0.22 -1.04 10.18
C ASP A 110 1.65 -1.59 10.16
N GLY A 111 1.76 -2.92 10.24
CA GLY A 111 3.04 -3.62 10.14
C GLY A 111 3.76 -3.39 8.82
N PHE A 112 3.07 -3.18 7.71
CA PHE A 112 3.67 -2.88 6.42
C PHE A 112 4.05 -1.41 6.30
N TYR A 113 3.15 -0.49 6.66
CA TYR A 113 3.40 0.96 6.55
C TYR A 113 4.53 1.46 7.43
N ARG A 114 4.63 1.00 8.67
CA ARG A 114 5.72 1.41 9.58
C ARG A 114 7.12 0.99 9.13
N ARG A 115 7.21 0.07 8.15
CA ARG A 115 8.48 -0.38 7.56
C ARG A 115 8.85 0.38 6.29
N GLN A 116 8.04 1.33 5.88
CA GLN A 116 8.25 2.14 4.70
C GLN A 116 8.77 3.52 5.09
N LEU A 117 9.81 3.96 4.41
CA LEU A 117 10.25 5.34 4.39
C LEU A 117 9.94 5.87 3.00
N ILE A 118 9.00 6.81 2.90
CA ILE A 118 8.52 7.34 1.62
C ILE A 118 8.98 8.78 1.49
N LEU A 119 9.88 9.00 0.54
CA LEU A 119 10.39 10.31 0.20
C LEU A 119 9.78 10.76 -1.12
N THR A 120 9.48 12.05 -1.23
CA THR A 120 9.07 12.68 -2.49
C THR A 120 10.15 13.63 -2.97
N THR A 121 10.44 13.59 -4.26
CA THR A 121 11.32 14.56 -4.91
C THR A 121 10.68 15.95 -4.88
N ARG A 122 11.50 16.98 -5.03
CA ARG A 122 11.00 18.34 -5.30
C ARG A 122 10.57 18.43 -6.75
N GLU A 123 9.66 19.32 -7.04
CA GLU A 123 9.29 19.66 -8.41
C GLU A 123 10.51 20.18 -9.16
N LYS A 124 10.60 19.80 -10.44
CA LYS A 124 11.66 20.25 -11.32
C LYS A 124 11.52 21.77 -11.56
N PRO A 125 12.56 22.57 -11.25
CA PRO A 125 12.51 23.99 -11.55
C PRO A 125 12.28 24.23 -13.06
N PRO A 126 11.47 25.22 -13.46
CA PRO A 126 11.12 25.43 -14.87
C PRO A 126 12.33 25.71 -15.77
N ASN A 127 13.40 26.29 -15.22
CA ASN A 127 14.62 26.63 -15.96
C ASN A 127 15.77 25.65 -15.72
N ARG A 128 15.50 24.46 -15.21
CA ARG A 128 16.55 23.45 -14.98
C ARG A 128 17.10 22.95 -16.31
N VAL A 129 18.39 23.02 -16.46
CA VAL A 129 19.13 22.32 -17.52
C VAL A 129 19.49 20.94 -17.03
N ASP A 130 19.11 19.91 -17.77
CA ASP A 130 19.46 18.54 -17.43
C ASP A 130 20.92 18.26 -17.81
N ASP A 131 21.67 17.67 -16.91
CA ASP A 131 23.07 17.27 -17.10
C ASP A 131 23.10 15.75 -17.37
N PRO A 132 23.40 15.33 -18.61
CA PRO A 132 23.46 13.91 -18.97
C PRO A 132 24.57 13.15 -18.24
N ASP A 133 25.64 13.84 -17.84
CA ASP A 133 26.81 13.24 -17.17
C ASP A 133 26.74 13.34 -15.65
N LEU A 134 25.58 13.74 -15.08
CA LEU A 134 25.43 13.97 -13.64
C LEU A 134 25.85 12.74 -12.81
N ALA A 135 25.42 11.53 -13.20
CA ALA A 135 25.78 10.32 -12.48
C ALA A 135 27.29 10.06 -12.50
N GLU A 136 27.94 10.29 -13.64
CA GLU A 136 29.40 10.12 -13.75
C GLU A 136 30.15 11.14 -12.88
N LYS A 137 29.71 12.40 -12.89
CA LYS A 137 30.29 13.45 -12.04
C LYS A 137 30.16 13.09 -10.57
N MET A 138 28.96 12.65 -10.13
CA MET A 138 28.74 12.17 -8.77
C MET A 138 29.60 10.94 -8.43
N CYS A 139 29.76 10.03 -9.38
CA CYS A 139 30.60 8.83 -9.20
C CYS A 139 32.10 9.13 -9.08
N ARG A 140 32.56 10.31 -9.48
CA ARG A 140 33.96 10.76 -9.22
C ARG A 140 34.15 11.22 -7.78
N GLU A 141 33.09 11.47 -7.05
CA GLU A 141 33.10 11.97 -5.66
C GLU A 141 32.61 10.91 -4.64
N LEU A 142 32.69 9.61 -4.99
CA LEU A 142 32.14 8.54 -4.15
C LEU A 142 32.65 8.55 -2.72
N GLU A 143 33.92 8.91 -2.49
CA GLU A 143 34.49 8.98 -1.15
C GLU A 143 33.78 10.04 -0.31
N GLY A 144 33.57 11.24 -0.88
CA GLY A 144 32.84 12.32 -0.22
C GLY A 144 31.38 11.97 0.07
N ILE A 145 30.71 11.32 -0.90
CA ILE A 145 29.33 10.85 -0.74
C ILE A 145 29.25 9.77 0.35
N PHE A 146 30.22 8.85 0.38
CA PHE A 146 30.28 7.83 1.43
C PHE A 146 30.47 8.44 2.81
N LEU A 147 31.39 9.39 2.96
CA LEU A 147 31.61 10.10 4.23
C LEU A 147 30.34 10.85 4.68
N TRP A 148 29.64 11.49 3.76
CA TRP A 148 28.35 12.13 4.07
C TRP A 148 27.30 11.11 4.54
N ALA A 149 27.20 9.94 3.89
CA ALA A 149 26.31 8.86 4.29
C ALA A 149 26.71 8.29 5.68
N PHE A 150 28.01 8.19 5.95
CA PHE A 150 28.56 7.74 7.24
C PHE A 150 28.19 8.69 8.38
N GLU A 151 28.20 10.01 8.16
CA GLU A 151 27.67 10.97 9.14
C GLU A 151 26.17 10.76 9.39
N GLY A 152 25.41 10.39 8.37
CA GLY A 152 24.02 9.97 8.53
C GLY A 152 23.87 8.73 9.43
N LEU A 153 24.73 7.74 9.27
CA LEU A 153 24.79 6.55 10.12
C LEU A 153 25.13 6.90 11.57
N ARG A 154 26.10 7.78 11.80
CA ARG A 154 26.46 8.25 13.17
C ARG A 154 25.25 8.88 13.87
N ARG A 155 24.50 9.73 13.17
CA ARG A 155 23.26 10.33 13.69
C ARG A 155 22.20 9.28 13.98
N LEU A 156 22.04 8.27 13.11
CA LEU A 156 21.09 7.19 13.30
C LEU A 156 21.44 6.36 14.56
N ILE A 157 22.72 6.04 14.77
CA ILE A 157 23.19 5.34 15.97
C ILE A 157 22.93 6.18 17.22
N ALA A 158 23.29 7.47 17.20
CA ALA A 158 23.07 8.39 18.31
C ALA A 158 21.59 8.55 18.66
N ASN A 159 20.68 8.39 17.66
CA ASN A 159 19.23 8.40 17.85
C ASN A 159 18.65 6.99 18.12
N SER A 160 19.43 6.04 18.62
CA SER A 160 19.01 4.67 18.94
C SER A 160 18.34 3.97 17.76
N PHE A 161 18.90 4.12 16.57
CA PHE A 161 18.41 3.57 15.30
C PHE A 161 16.99 4.02 14.90
N ARG A 162 16.56 5.18 15.39
CA ARG A 162 15.29 5.79 14.97
C ARG A 162 15.55 6.81 13.87
N PHE A 163 14.91 6.64 12.75
CA PHE A 163 14.98 7.62 11.67
C PHE A 163 14.32 8.93 12.06
N SER A 164 14.98 10.04 11.74
CA SER A 164 14.38 11.36 11.81
C SER A 164 13.49 11.56 10.58
N GLU A 165 12.19 11.39 10.74
CA GLU A 165 11.24 11.59 9.66
C GLU A 165 10.82 13.05 9.59
N SER A 166 10.86 13.65 8.39
CA SER A 166 10.27 14.95 8.14
C SER A 166 8.73 14.88 8.18
N GLU A 167 8.07 16.01 8.43
CA GLU A 167 6.60 16.11 8.34
C GLU A 167 6.08 15.66 6.99
N ARG A 168 6.79 16.01 5.91
CA ARG A 168 6.45 15.57 4.54
C ARG A 168 6.52 14.05 4.38
N ALA A 169 7.53 13.38 4.95
CA ALA A 169 7.64 11.93 4.88
C ALA A 169 6.52 11.22 5.67
N ARG A 170 6.12 11.80 6.81
CA ARG A 170 4.95 11.32 7.58
C ARG A 170 3.67 11.51 6.79
N ALA A 171 3.42 12.70 6.24
CA ALA A 171 2.25 12.97 5.43
C ALA A 171 2.16 12.04 4.21
N ASN A 172 3.27 11.77 3.52
CA ASN A 172 3.30 10.81 2.41
C ASN A 172 2.86 9.41 2.87
N ARG A 173 3.35 8.95 4.02
CA ARG A 173 2.96 7.65 4.56
C ARG A 173 1.48 7.62 4.95
N ASP A 174 0.97 8.70 5.52
CA ASP A 174 -0.42 8.80 5.94
C ASP A 174 -1.35 8.84 4.73
N ILE A 175 -0.99 9.54 3.65
CA ILE A 175 -1.70 9.52 2.36
C ILE A 175 -1.75 8.08 1.82
N VAL A 176 -0.61 7.39 1.72
CA VAL A 176 -0.57 5.99 1.24
C VAL A 176 -1.42 5.08 2.10
N LYS A 177 -1.43 5.29 3.41
CA LYS A 177 -2.26 4.54 4.35
C LYS A 177 -3.75 4.83 4.16
N GLN A 178 -4.13 6.07 3.90
CA GLN A 178 -5.50 6.49 3.61
C GLN A 178 -5.97 5.94 2.26
N ASP A 179 -5.21 6.13 1.21
CA ASP A 179 -5.51 5.63 -0.14
C ASP A 179 -5.63 4.10 -0.17
N ALA A 180 -4.80 3.41 0.61
CA ALA A 180 -4.88 1.95 0.77
C ALA A 180 -6.14 1.52 1.53
N ASN A 181 -6.80 2.42 2.25
CA ASN A 181 -7.94 2.11 3.08
C ASN A 181 -9.13 3.04 2.80
N ASN A 182 -9.72 2.87 1.62
CA ASN A 182 -10.91 3.60 1.22
C ASN A 182 -12.10 3.43 2.21
N ALA A 183 -12.13 2.37 3.02
CA ALA A 183 -13.09 2.24 4.10
C ALA A 183 -12.88 3.28 5.19
N LEU A 184 -11.64 3.70 5.45
CA LEU A 184 -11.34 4.78 6.39
C LEU A 184 -11.83 6.12 5.84
N LEU A 185 -11.55 6.40 4.56
CA LEU A 185 -12.04 7.61 3.89
C LEU A 185 -13.56 7.66 3.87
N PHE A 186 -14.21 6.52 3.61
CA PHE A 186 -15.67 6.41 3.67
C PHE A 186 -16.23 6.76 5.05
N MET A 187 -15.61 6.25 6.12
CA MET A 187 -16.05 6.54 7.50
C MET A 187 -15.88 8.01 7.89
N GLU A 188 -14.99 8.72 7.23
CA GLU A 188 -14.71 10.15 7.44
C GLU A 188 -15.41 11.05 6.40
N SER A 189 -16.12 10.44 5.41
CA SER A 189 -16.83 11.18 4.36
C SER A 189 -18.16 11.72 4.86
N GLU A 190 -18.53 12.90 4.37
CA GLU A 190 -19.82 13.52 4.64
C GLU A 190 -20.90 13.07 3.64
N GLY A 191 -22.16 13.07 4.08
CA GLY A 191 -23.31 12.88 3.20
C GLY A 191 -23.80 11.44 3.01
N TYR A 192 -23.03 10.42 3.39
CA TYR A 192 -23.38 9.01 3.20
C TYR A 192 -23.84 8.32 4.50
N ILE A 193 -23.12 8.59 5.58
CA ILE A 193 -23.40 8.05 6.90
C ILE A 193 -23.20 9.15 7.96
N ARG A 194 -23.81 8.93 9.13
CA ARG A 194 -23.56 9.73 10.33
C ARG A 194 -23.28 8.83 11.50
N LEU A 195 -22.24 9.16 12.28
CA LEU A 195 -21.97 8.48 13.54
C LEU A 195 -22.87 9.08 14.62
N THR A 196 -23.73 8.26 15.26
CA THR A 196 -24.67 8.68 16.28
C THR A 196 -25.03 7.50 17.19
N GLU A 197 -25.14 7.73 18.50
CA GLU A 197 -25.40 6.68 19.50
C GLU A 197 -26.64 5.83 19.18
N ASN A 198 -27.68 6.42 18.60
CA ASN A 198 -28.94 5.73 18.29
C ASN A 198 -28.96 5.15 16.86
N GLY A 199 -27.91 5.35 16.07
CA GLY A 199 -27.83 4.88 14.69
C GLY A 199 -27.80 3.36 14.62
N ARG A 200 -28.47 2.81 13.60
CA ARG A 200 -28.52 1.37 13.35
C ARG A 200 -28.56 1.10 11.87
N ILE A 201 -27.71 0.20 11.40
CA ILE A 201 -27.66 -0.19 10.00
C ILE A 201 -27.24 -1.65 9.84
N SER A 202 -27.86 -2.36 8.89
CA SER A 202 -27.44 -3.72 8.57
C SER A 202 -26.08 -3.71 7.85
N ALA A 203 -25.25 -4.73 8.06
CA ALA A 203 -23.93 -4.84 7.41
C ALA A 203 -24.05 -4.84 5.88
N LYS A 204 -25.14 -5.42 5.34
CA LYS A 204 -25.40 -5.47 3.88
C LYS A 204 -25.74 -4.08 3.33
N GLU A 205 -26.55 -3.32 4.05
CA GLU A 205 -26.95 -1.97 3.65
C GLU A 205 -25.76 -1.01 3.73
N LEU A 206 -24.99 -1.03 4.83
CA LEU A 206 -23.78 -0.24 4.98
C LEU A 206 -22.77 -0.53 3.87
N TYR A 207 -22.61 -1.81 3.50
CA TYR A 207 -21.72 -2.18 2.41
C TYR A 207 -22.22 -1.67 1.05
N LYS A 208 -23.52 -1.63 0.80
CA LYS A 208 -24.07 -1.02 -0.42
C LYS A 208 -23.77 0.47 -0.50
N ILE A 209 -24.00 1.21 0.60
CA ILE A 209 -23.69 2.65 0.67
C ILE A 209 -22.20 2.89 0.43
N TYR A 210 -21.34 2.08 1.06
CA TYR A 210 -19.90 2.13 0.83
C TYR A 210 -19.52 1.84 -0.63
N SER A 211 -20.19 0.90 -1.29
CA SER A 211 -19.91 0.57 -2.69
C SER A 211 -20.30 1.72 -3.63
N ILE A 212 -21.45 2.40 -3.37
CA ILE A 212 -21.86 3.59 -4.09
C ILE A 212 -20.84 4.72 -3.91
N TRP A 213 -20.44 4.97 -2.66
CA TRP A 213 -19.41 5.96 -2.38
C TRP A 213 -18.10 5.67 -3.12
N CYS A 214 -17.67 4.39 -3.17
CA CYS A 214 -16.48 3.99 -3.92
C CYS A 214 -16.63 4.29 -5.41
N GLU A 215 -17.78 3.98 -6.01
CA GLU A 215 -18.06 4.22 -7.43
C GLU A 215 -18.03 5.73 -7.76
N GLU A 216 -18.69 6.55 -6.95
CA GLU A 216 -18.72 8.00 -7.13
C GLU A 216 -17.35 8.68 -6.94
N ASN A 217 -16.45 8.07 -6.16
CA ASN A 217 -15.11 8.60 -5.90
C ASN A 217 -13.99 7.84 -6.66
N ASN A 218 -14.34 7.03 -7.66
CA ASN A 218 -13.40 6.23 -8.47
C ASN A 218 -12.51 5.28 -7.66
N PHE A 219 -13.00 4.74 -6.54
CA PHE A 219 -12.34 3.70 -5.78
C PHE A 219 -12.90 2.31 -6.12
N SER A 220 -12.05 1.30 -6.04
CA SER A 220 -12.52 -0.10 -6.07
C SER A 220 -12.99 -0.54 -4.68
N PRO A 221 -14.24 -0.97 -4.50
CA PRO A 221 -14.73 -1.37 -3.18
C PRO A 221 -14.02 -2.62 -2.66
N LEU A 222 -13.81 -2.67 -1.34
CA LEU A 222 -13.37 -3.86 -0.66
C LEU A 222 -14.40 -4.98 -0.83
N LYS A 223 -13.96 -6.23 -0.69
CA LYS A 223 -14.92 -7.32 -0.46
C LYS A 223 -15.71 -7.04 0.84
N GLN A 224 -17.00 -7.38 0.86
CA GLN A 224 -17.89 -7.12 2.00
C GLN A 224 -17.31 -7.62 3.33
N ARG A 225 -16.70 -8.80 3.35
CA ARG A 225 -16.05 -9.34 4.55
C ARG A 225 -14.91 -8.46 5.03
N SER A 226 -14.01 -8.05 4.13
CA SER A 226 -12.85 -7.21 4.48
C SER A 226 -13.28 -5.83 4.97
N PHE A 227 -14.35 -5.27 4.42
CA PHE A 227 -14.95 -4.02 4.90
C PHE A 227 -15.53 -4.18 6.31
N SER A 228 -16.28 -5.25 6.55
CA SER A 228 -16.82 -5.55 7.89
C SER A 228 -15.71 -5.80 8.91
N ASP A 229 -14.68 -6.57 8.56
CA ASP A 229 -13.52 -6.83 9.43
C ASP A 229 -12.77 -5.53 9.79
N PHE A 230 -12.66 -4.60 8.83
CA PHE A 230 -12.11 -3.27 9.10
C PHE A 230 -12.94 -2.50 10.14
N LEU A 231 -14.25 -2.48 9.99
CA LEU A 231 -15.13 -1.78 10.94
C LEU A 231 -15.10 -2.42 12.34
N ILE A 232 -15.10 -3.76 12.39
CA ILE A 232 -14.99 -4.52 13.65
C ILE A 232 -13.67 -4.20 14.36
N GLY A 233 -12.56 -4.12 13.61
CA GLY A 233 -11.26 -3.75 14.17
C GLY A 233 -11.15 -2.31 14.68
N ASN A 234 -12.04 -1.41 14.21
CA ASN A 234 -12.03 0.02 14.54
C ASN A 234 -13.23 0.48 15.36
N GLN A 235 -13.99 -0.44 15.97
CA GLN A 235 -15.22 -0.13 16.73
C GLN A 235 -15.01 0.96 17.77
N LYS A 236 -13.93 0.86 18.57
CA LYS A 236 -13.60 1.83 19.61
C LYS A 236 -13.29 3.23 19.05
N LYS A 237 -12.65 3.29 17.87
CA LYS A 237 -12.28 4.56 17.22
C LYS A 237 -13.52 5.34 16.81
N TYR A 238 -14.53 4.64 16.27
CA TYR A 238 -15.73 5.26 15.70
C TYR A 238 -16.94 5.25 16.65
N GLY A 239 -16.82 4.66 17.84
CA GLY A 239 -17.95 4.54 18.78
C GLY A 239 -19.07 3.64 18.26
N ILE A 240 -18.73 2.61 17.48
CA ILE A 240 -19.69 1.69 16.86
C ILE A 240 -19.59 0.30 17.47
N GLU A 241 -20.65 -0.50 17.35
CA GLU A 241 -20.70 -1.87 17.86
C GLU A 241 -21.27 -2.81 16.80
N HIS A 242 -20.57 -3.93 16.53
CA HIS A 242 -21.06 -4.99 15.66
C HIS A 242 -21.90 -5.99 16.43
N ASN A 243 -23.17 -6.10 16.10
CA ASN A 243 -24.12 -6.99 16.77
C ASN A 243 -25.17 -7.54 15.79
N ASN A 244 -25.98 -8.50 16.24
CA ASN A 244 -27.07 -9.10 15.46
C ASN A 244 -28.45 -8.51 15.79
N ASN A 245 -28.52 -7.33 16.38
CA ASN A 245 -29.76 -6.67 16.80
C ASN A 245 -30.32 -5.71 15.74
N GLN A 246 -29.79 -5.74 14.53
CA GLN A 246 -30.29 -4.92 13.44
C GLN A 246 -31.45 -5.61 12.74
N THR A 247 -32.35 -4.82 12.17
CA THR A 247 -33.51 -5.32 11.43
C THR A 247 -33.38 -4.92 9.96
N ASN A 248 -33.54 -5.86 9.05
CA ASN A 248 -33.56 -5.56 7.62
C ASN A 248 -34.97 -5.05 7.19
N ALA A 249 -35.10 -4.62 5.94
CA ALA A 249 -36.37 -4.14 5.35
C ALA A 249 -37.53 -5.16 5.43
N ALA A 250 -37.22 -6.45 5.61
CA ALA A 250 -38.21 -7.53 5.78
C ALA A 250 -38.52 -7.84 7.25
N GLY A 251 -38.10 -7.02 8.20
CA GLY A 251 -38.33 -7.20 9.65
C GLY A 251 -37.54 -8.33 10.30
N ARG A 252 -36.55 -8.93 9.61
CA ARG A 252 -35.73 -10.02 10.15
C ARG A 252 -34.48 -9.50 10.84
N ARG A 253 -34.12 -10.10 11.96
CA ARG A 253 -32.85 -9.80 12.65
C ARG A 253 -31.67 -10.20 11.78
N VAL A 254 -30.71 -9.28 11.65
CA VAL A 254 -29.51 -9.45 10.84
C VAL A 254 -28.31 -8.85 11.55
N TRP A 255 -27.13 -9.28 11.19
CA TRP A 255 -25.87 -8.67 11.61
C TRP A 255 -25.71 -7.28 11.03
N GLY A 256 -25.21 -6.35 11.84
CA GLY A 256 -24.97 -4.98 11.43
C GLY A 256 -24.25 -4.18 12.51
N PHE A 257 -24.35 -2.87 12.41
CA PHE A 257 -23.63 -1.95 13.29
C PHE A 257 -24.61 -1.01 13.99
N SER A 258 -24.46 -0.88 15.31
CA SER A 258 -25.01 0.23 16.09
C SER A 258 -24.00 1.37 16.09
N GLY A 259 -24.46 2.61 16.26
CA GLY A 259 -23.61 3.79 16.22
C GLY A 259 -23.47 4.42 14.83
N ILE A 260 -24.12 3.88 13.79
CA ILE A 260 -24.11 4.40 12.42
C ILE A 260 -25.54 4.57 11.93
N GLU A 261 -25.83 5.75 11.38
CA GLU A 261 -27.10 6.08 10.71
C GLU A 261 -26.82 6.31 9.21
N PRO A 262 -27.59 5.68 8.30
CA PRO A 262 -27.50 5.97 6.87
C PRO A 262 -28.12 7.34 6.56
N LEU A 263 -27.41 8.18 5.84
CA LEU A 263 -27.93 9.44 5.28
C LEU A 263 -28.43 9.21 3.85
N LEU A 264 -27.80 8.34 3.10
CA LEU A 264 -28.23 7.94 1.76
C LEU A 264 -29.37 6.92 1.86
N LYS A 265 -30.56 7.31 1.38
CA LYS A 265 -31.69 6.38 1.26
C LYS A 265 -31.51 5.53 0.01
N LEU A 266 -31.21 4.26 0.21
CA LEU A 266 -31.20 3.30 -0.90
C LEU A 266 -32.62 3.10 -1.44
N PRO A 267 -32.82 3.07 -2.77
CA PRO A 267 -34.14 2.72 -3.33
C PRO A 267 -34.55 1.33 -2.81
N MET A 268 -35.77 1.21 -2.27
CA MET A 268 -36.31 -0.09 -1.90
C MET A 268 -36.34 -0.96 -3.17
N GLN A 269 -35.58 -2.05 -3.18
CA GLN A 269 -35.81 -3.11 -4.17
C GLN A 269 -37.17 -3.72 -3.84
N THR A 270 -38.20 -3.29 -4.55
CA THR A 270 -39.44 -4.05 -4.64
C THR A 270 -39.06 -5.40 -5.24
N CYS A 271 -39.42 -6.45 -4.51
CA CYS A 271 -39.33 -7.84 -5.02
C CYS A 271 -40.44 -8.08 -6.06
N ASP A 272 -40.44 -7.31 -7.12
CA ASP A 272 -41.32 -7.57 -8.27
C ASP A 272 -40.55 -8.45 -9.22
N GLY A 273 -41.18 -9.61 -9.38
CA GLY A 273 -40.69 -10.77 -10.08
C GLY A 273 -40.13 -10.49 -11.47
N TRP A 274 -39.15 -11.28 -11.79
CA TRP A 274 -38.84 -11.59 -13.18
C TRP A 274 -40.10 -12.15 -13.84
N GLN A 275 -40.97 -11.29 -14.37
CA GLN A 275 -41.87 -11.70 -15.46
C GLN A 275 -40.97 -11.89 -16.68
N LYS A 276 -40.74 -13.16 -17.01
CA LYS A 276 -40.28 -13.54 -18.33
C LYS A 276 -41.41 -13.13 -19.28
N ASP A 277 -41.21 -12.03 -19.99
CA ASP A 277 -42.00 -11.73 -21.18
C ASP A 277 -41.71 -12.81 -22.22
N TYR A 278 -42.53 -13.82 -22.19
CA TYR A 278 -42.68 -14.78 -23.30
C TYR A 278 -43.42 -14.03 -24.41
N SER A 279 -42.69 -13.40 -25.31
CA SER A 279 -43.23 -12.94 -26.57
C SER A 279 -43.30 -14.16 -27.52
N PRO A 280 -44.50 -14.55 -27.99
CA PRO A 280 -44.68 -15.75 -28.83
C PRO A 280 -44.32 -15.57 -30.31
N ASN A 281 -43.55 -14.53 -30.67
CA ASN A 281 -43.15 -14.29 -32.06
C ASN A 281 -41.63 -14.12 -32.19
N ASN A 282 -40.89 -15.21 -32.09
CA ASN A 282 -39.53 -15.28 -32.58
C ASN A 282 -39.47 -16.26 -33.77
N PRO A 283 -39.27 -15.79 -35.00
CA PRO A 283 -39.31 -16.66 -36.19
C PRO A 283 -38.02 -17.47 -36.39
N PHE A 284 -37.10 -17.52 -35.42
CA PHE A 284 -35.88 -18.32 -35.44
C PHE A 284 -35.76 -19.14 -34.14
N ALA A 285 -36.70 -20.05 -33.90
CA ALA A 285 -36.54 -21.14 -32.95
C ALA A 285 -36.12 -22.39 -33.72
#